data_824c1b9b78b45dcf56451ef1aaa29157
#
_entry.id   824c1b9b78b45dcf56451ef1aaa29157
#
_cell.length_a   1.000
_cell.length_b   1.000
_cell.length_c   1.000
_cell.angle_alpha   90.00
_cell.angle_beta   90.00
_cell.angle_gamma   90.00
#
_symmetry.space_group_name_H-M   'P 1'
#
loop_
_entity.id
_entity.type
_entity.pdbx_description
1 polymer ?
#
loop_
_entity_poly.entity_id
_entity_poly.type
_entity_poly.pdbx_seq_one_letter_code
_entity_poly.pdbx_strand_id
1 'polypeptide(L)'
;MILCFSGTGNSRYIAKKIAAELEDEIVDVNAKIKAADYSPVKTGENVIVVTPTYAWRIPRIVSDWLSKTKLLSAKRIWFVMNCGSEIGNASKYNSSLAERKHLCYMGTSQILMPENYIAMFDAPQAEEARKIVKNAEPTIVDTIACIKAEQPFPVPRNNLYDRFMSGPVNPIFYQFFVKATAFQTDDTCIGCGQCVKNCPKNNIVLENGKPIWGNQCTHCMACICYCPTEAIEYGKKSIGKSRYHFEQLKMK
;
A
#
# COMPACT_ATOMS: atom_id res chain seq x y z
N MET A 1 -6.94 13.43 10.19
CA MET A 1 -5.54 12.95 10.01
C MET A 1 -5.49 11.77 9.06
N ILE A 2 -4.65 11.85 8.03
CA ILE A 2 -4.49 10.79 7.03
C ILE A 2 -3.21 10.00 7.32
N LEU A 3 -3.32 8.68 7.53
CA LEU A 3 -2.20 7.76 7.70
C LEU A 3 -1.97 7.04 6.37
N CYS A 4 -0.89 7.34 5.67
CA CYS A 4 -0.62 6.84 4.34
C CYS A 4 0.57 5.88 4.30
N PHE A 5 0.34 4.66 3.79
CA PHE A 5 1.39 3.74 3.35
C PHE A 5 1.29 3.51 1.85
N SER A 6 2.40 3.64 1.14
CA SER A 6 2.43 3.47 -0.32
C SER A 6 3.68 2.76 -0.79
N GLY A 7 3.54 1.68 -1.56
CA GLY A 7 4.67 0.99 -2.22
C GLY A 7 5.16 1.77 -3.45
N THR A 8 4.29 1.98 -4.41
CA THR A 8 4.61 2.54 -5.75
C THR A 8 3.79 3.79 -6.11
N GLY A 9 3.27 4.52 -5.13
CA GLY A 9 2.67 5.84 -5.33
C GLY A 9 1.14 5.90 -5.37
N ASN A 10 0.41 4.83 -5.72
CA ASN A 10 -1.05 4.84 -5.84
C ASN A 10 -1.76 5.34 -4.56
N SER A 11 -1.45 4.75 -3.40
CA SER A 11 -2.04 5.18 -2.13
C SER A 11 -1.66 6.62 -1.77
N ARG A 12 -0.43 7.03 -2.11
CA ARG A 12 0.03 8.42 -1.88
C ARG A 12 -0.78 9.42 -2.69
N TYR A 13 -1.09 9.08 -3.94
CA TYR A 13 -1.97 9.91 -4.78
C TYR A 13 -3.35 10.09 -4.15
N ILE A 14 -4.00 8.98 -3.76
CA ILE A 14 -5.31 9.01 -3.11
C ILE A 14 -5.25 9.81 -1.81
N ALA A 15 -4.24 9.57 -0.98
CA ALA A 15 -4.06 10.29 0.28
C ALA A 15 -3.91 11.81 0.09
N LYS A 16 -3.17 12.23 -0.96
CA LYS A 16 -3.04 13.66 -1.31
C LYS A 16 -4.37 14.27 -1.73
N LYS A 17 -5.19 13.55 -2.51
CA LYS A 17 -6.54 14.02 -2.90
C LYS A 17 -7.42 14.20 -1.67
N ILE A 18 -7.44 13.21 -0.77
CA ILE A 18 -8.20 13.28 0.49
C ILE A 18 -7.70 14.45 1.35
N ALA A 19 -6.39 14.60 1.51
CA ALA A 19 -5.78 15.66 2.33
C ALA A 19 -6.12 17.05 1.82
N ALA A 20 -6.04 17.27 0.50
CA ALA A 20 -6.38 18.55 -0.12
C ALA A 20 -7.85 18.93 0.11
N GLU A 21 -8.76 17.96 0.02
CA GLU A 21 -10.19 18.18 0.17
C GLU A 21 -10.66 18.30 1.63
N LEU A 22 -9.94 17.69 2.57
CA LEU A 22 -10.22 17.78 4.01
C LEU A 22 -9.39 18.86 4.72
N GLU A 23 -8.47 19.51 4.01
CA GLU A 23 -7.47 20.43 4.59
C GLU A 23 -6.71 19.81 5.78
N ASP A 24 -6.34 18.54 5.64
CA ASP A 24 -5.77 17.73 6.72
C ASP A 24 -4.35 17.22 6.37
N GLU A 25 -3.60 16.83 7.40
CA GLU A 25 -2.22 16.40 7.27
C GLU A 25 -2.09 14.91 6.93
N ILE A 26 -0.99 14.58 6.21
CA ILE A 26 -0.61 13.19 5.91
C ILE A 26 0.56 12.78 6.77
N VAL A 27 0.40 11.71 7.53
CA VAL A 27 1.49 10.99 8.20
C VAL A 27 2.03 9.93 7.24
N ASP A 28 3.32 10.01 6.92
CA ASP A 28 4.01 9.00 6.12
C ASP A 28 4.31 7.75 6.97
N VAL A 29 3.45 6.75 6.85
CA VAL A 29 3.59 5.47 7.56
C VAL A 29 4.80 4.68 7.05
N ASN A 30 5.25 4.86 5.80
CA ASN A 30 6.49 4.26 5.31
C ASN A 30 7.70 4.76 6.12
N ALA A 31 7.78 6.07 6.33
CA ALA A 31 8.86 6.69 7.11
C ALA A 31 8.82 6.23 8.58
N LYS A 32 7.63 6.18 9.19
CA LYS A 32 7.44 5.70 10.57
C LYS A 32 7.89 4.24 10.73
N ILE A 33 7.47 3.36 9.83
CA ILE A 33 7.87 1.94 9.85
C ILE A 33 9.39 1.81 9.63
N LYS A 34 9.95 2.57 8.68
CA LYS A 34 11.38 2.56 8.37
C LYS A 34 12.23 3.00 9.55
N ALA A 35 11.78 3.98 10.31
CA ALA A 35 12.42 4.47 11.53
C ALA A 35 12.14 3.60 12.77
N ALA A 36 11.35 2.54 12.66
CA ALA A 36 10.80 1.78 13.78
C ALA A 36 10.11 2.69 14.83
N ASP A 37 9.50 3.79 14.36
CA ASP A 37 8.83 4.78 15.20
C ASP A 37 7.38 4.38 15.46
N TYR A 38 7.11 3.96 16.68
CA TYR A 38 5.80 3.61 17.22
C TYR A 38 5.32 4.62 18.25
N SER A 39 5.91 5.80 18.30
CA SER A 39 5.48 6.90 19.19
C SER A 39 4.02 7.26 18.95
N PRO A 40 3.31 7.73 19.99
CA PRO A 40 1.93 8.16 19.83
C PRO A 40 1.79 9.23 18.75
N VAL A 41 0.79 9.06 17.88
CA VAL A 41 0.45 10.06 16.85
C VAL A 41 -0.71 10.89 17.38
N LYS A 42 -0.50 12.22 17.44
CA LYS A 42 -1.57 13.15 17.75
C LYS A 42 -2.48 13.27 16.53
N THR A 43 -3.70 12.78 16.64
CA THR A 43 -4.70 12.84 15.56
C THR A 43 -5.85 13.78 15.97
N GLY A 44 -6.72 14.14 15.02
CA GLY A 44 -8.06 14.58 15.33
C GLY A 44 -8.97 13.38 15.66
N GLU A 45 -10.28 13.60 15.80
CA GLU A 45 -11.24 12.53 16.04
C GLU A 45 -11.36 11.53 14.89
N ASN A 46 -11.13 12.00 13.66
CA ASN A 46 -11.26 11.24 12.43
C ASN A 46 -9.89 10.81 11.89
N VAL A 47 -9.71 9.52 11.71
CA VAL A 47 -8.49 8.94 11.14
C VAL A 47 -8.83 8.20 9.86
N ILE A 48 -8.07 8.48 8.80
CA ILE A 48 -8.21 7.86 7.50
C ILE A 48 -6.93 7.07 7.19
N VAL A 49 -7.02 5.76 7.04
CA VAL A 49 -5.90 4.89 6.67
C VAL A 49 -5.95 4.64 5.16
N VAL A 50 -4.96 5.14 4.43
CA VAL A 50 -4.84 4.96 2.98
C VAL A 50 -3.70 4.00 2.68
N THR A 51 -4.00 2.85 2.05
CA THR A 51 -3.03 1.77 1.90
C THR A 51 -3.32 0.90 0.66
N PRO A 52 -2.30 0.24 0.06
CA PRO A 52 -2.56 -0.79 -0.94
C PRO A 52 -3.15 -2.05 -0.31
N THR A 53 -3.64 -2.92 -1.16
CA THR A 53 -4.10 -4.27 -0.80
C THR A 53 -2.98 -5.27 -1.03
N TYR A 54 -2.57 -6.00 0.01
CA TYR A 54 -1.61 -7.10 -0.10
C TYR A 54 -2.29 -8.40 0.32
N ALA A 55 -2.45 -9.30 -0.64
CA ALA A 55 -3.11 -10.59 -0.41
C ALA A 55 -4.47 -10.41 0.30
N TRP A 56 -5.35 -9.58 -0.26
CA TRP A 56 -6.74 -9.31 0.19
C TRP A 56 -6.89 -8.73 1.59
N ARG A 57 -5.84 -8.05 2.11
CA ARG A 57 -5.86 -7.30 3.37
C ARG A 57 -4.97 -6.06 3.26
N ILE A 58 -5.02 -5.19 4.26
CA ILE A 58 -3.97 -4.16 4.41
C ILE A 58 -2.62 -4.85 4.61
N PRO A 59 -1.50 -4.23 4.20
CA PRO A 59 -0.17 -4.81 4.40
C PRO A 59 0.08 -5.13 5.87
N ARG A 60 0.64 -6.31 6.17
CA ARG A 60 0.92 -6.73 7.56
C ARG A 60 1.74 -5.70 8.32
N ILE A 61 2.75 -5.10 7.66
CA ILE A 61 3.58 -4.07 8.30
C ILE A 61 2.78 -2.83 8.70
N VAL A 62 1.70 -2.49 7.99
CA VAL A 62 0.78 -1.40 8.35
C VAL A 62 -0.11 -1.82 9.53
N SER A 63 -0.68 -3.02 9.46
CA SER A 63 -1.50 -3.58 10.56
C SER A 63 -0.68 -3.67 11.86
N ASP A 64 0.57 -4.13 11.78
CA ASP A 64 1.48 -4.25 12.92
C ASP A 64 1.85 -2.87 13.49
N TRP A 65 2.14 -1.90 12.61
CA TRP A 65 2.44 -0.53 13.03
C TRP A 65 1.23 0.11 13.70
N LEU A 66 0.05 0.03 13.10
CA LEU A 66 -1.19 0.54 13.68
C LEU A 66 -1.48 -0.11 15.04
N SER A 67 -1.28 -1.42 15.18
CA SER A 67 -1.54 -2.14 16.43
C SER A 67 -0.65 -1.64 17.58
N LYS A 68 0.59 -1.24 17.29
CA LYS A 68 1.57 -0.78 18.27
C LYS A 68 1.48 0.72 18.57
N THR A 69 1.03 1.52 17.60
CA THR A 69 1.01 2.98 17.72
C THR A 69 -0.30 3.46 18.36
N LYS A 70 -0.21 4.30 19.40
CA LYS A 70 -1.39 4.98 19.96
C LYS A 70 -1.81 6.15 19.06
N LEU A 71 -3.10 6.23 18.74
CA LEU A 71 -3.72 7.34 18.02
C LEU A 71 -4.44 8.20 19.04
N LEU A 72 -3.81 9.34 19.38
CA LEU A 72 -4.35 10.21 20.45
C LEU A 72 -5.52 11.03 19.91
N SER A 73 -6.62 11.08 20.64
CA SER A 73 -7.88 11.76 20.30
C SER A 73 -8.70 11.10 19.18
N ALA A 74 -8.23 10.01 18.57
CA ALA A 74 -9.01 9.30 17.57
C ALA A 74 -10.28 8.69 18.18
N LYS A 75 -11.41 8.85 17.46
CA LYS A 75 -12.70 8.23 17.79
C LYS A 75 -13.20 7.33 16.65
N ARG A 76 -12.97 7.75 15.39
CA ARG A 76 -13.47 7.09 14.17
C ARG A 76 -12.33 6.77 13.23
N ILE A 77 -12.43 5.63 12.50
CA ILE A 77 -11.42 5.21 11.55
C ILE A 77 -12.05 4.68 10.25
N TRP A 78 -11.63 5.25 9.12
CA TRP A 78 -11.94 4.81 7.76
C TRP A 78 -10.73 4.13 7.15
N PHE A 79 -10.96 3.11 6.35
CA PHE A 79 -9.91 2.48 5.55
C PHE A 79 -10.17 2.71 4.07
N VAL A 80 -9.22 3.30 3.36
CA VAL A 80 -9.24 3.48 1.92
C VAL A 80 -8.16 2.60 1.31
N MET A 81 -8.58 1.55 0.63
CA MET A 81 -7.67 0.55 0.07
C MET A 81 -7.67 0.60 -1.44
N ASN A 82 -6.48 0.68 -2.06
CA ASN A 82 -6.37 0.52 -3.50
C ASN A 82 -5.87 -0.88 -3.87
N CYS A 83 -6.30 -1.34 -5.05
CA CYS A 83 -5.98 -2.66 -5.59
C CYS A 83 -6.02 -2.63 -7.12
N GLY A 84 -5.41 -3.61 -7.77
CA GLY A 84 -5.55 -3.84 -9.22
C GLY A 84 -6.88 -4.49 -9.60
N SER A 85 -7.51 -5.24 -8.67
CA SER A 85 -8.76 -5.95 -8.92
C SER A 85 -9.73 -5.88 -7.74
N GLU A 86 -9.39 -6.47 -6.60
CA GLU A 86 -10.32 -6.62 -5.47
C GLU A 86 -9.59 -6.58 -4.12
N ILE A 87 -10.33 -6.22 -3.07
CA ILE A 87 -9.84 -6.22 -1.67
C ILE A 87 -10.29 -7.44 -0.88
N GLY A 88 -11.10 -8.32 -1.48
CA GLY A 88 -11.71 -9.47 -0.82
C GLY A 88 -12.49 -9.06 0.43
N ASN A 89 -12.36 -9.86 1.49
CA ASN A 89 -13.02 -9.59 2.78
C ASN A 89 -12.14 -8.76 3.74
N ALA A 90 -11.38 -7.77 3.23
CA ALA A 90 -10.52 -6.90 4.03
C ALA A 90 -11.28 -6.16 5.14
N SER A 91 -12.55 -5.79 4.88
CA SER A 91 -13.43 -5.09 5.82
C SER A 91 -13.52 -5.79 7.17
N LYS A 92 -13.62 -7.13 7.19
CA LYS A 92 -13.65 -7.92 8.42
C LYS A 92 -12.39 -7.69 9.28
N TYR A 93 -11.22 -7.69 8.65
CA TYR A 93 -9.94 -7.56 9.34
C TYR A 93 -9.67 -6.12 9.79
N ASN A 94 -10.12 -5.15 8.99
CA ASN A 94 -10.06 -3.73 9.32
C ASN A 94 -10.99 -3.39 10.49
N SER A 95 -12.22 -3.92 10.50
CA SER A 95 -13.15 -3.79 11.64
C SER A 95 -12.54 -4.36 12.92
N SER A 96 -12.01 -5.59 12.86
CA SER A 96 -11.36 -6.19 14.02
C SER A 96 -10.13 -5.39 14.51
N LEU A 97 -9.41 -4.72 13.60
CA LEU A 97 -8.31 -3.85 13.98
C LEU A 97 -8.82 -2.58 14.68
N ALA A 98 -9.88 -1.97 14.16
CA ALA A 98 -10.53 -0.80 14.76
C ALA A 98 -11.08 -1.11 16.18
N GLU A 99 -11.74 -2.28 16.34
CA GLU A 99 -12.25 -2.76 17.64
C GLU A 99 -11.11 -2.90 18.69
N ARG A 100 -10.00 -3.54 18.31
CA ARG A 100 -8.83 -3.67 19.21
C ARG A 100 -8.21 -2.33 19.59
N LYS A 101 -8.43 -1.29 18.78
CA LYS A 101 -7.98 0.07 19.06
C LYS A 101 -9.06 0.92 19.76
N HIS A 102 -10.21 0.35 20.08
CA HIS A 102 -11.36 1.04 20.66
C HIS A 102 -11.84 2.24 19.81
N LEU A 103 -11.79 2.10 18.47
CA LEU A 103 -12.23 3.08 17.50
C LEU A 103 -13.51 2.62 16.81
N CYS A 104 -14.42 3.59 16.53
CA CYS A 104 -15.59 3.34 15.70
C CYS A 104 -15.12 3.06 14.25
N TYR A 105 -15.39 1.85 13.76
CA TYR A 105 -15.10 1.46 12.38
C TYR A 105 -16.11 2.09 11.44
N MET A 106 -15.63 2.94 10.53
CA MET A 106 -16.43 3.68 9.56
C MET A 106 -16.40 3.07 8.15
N GLY A 107 -15.92 1.84 8.03
CA GLY A 107 -15.95 1.10 6.77
C GLY A 107 -14.62 1.04 6.02
N THR A 108 -14.65 0.30 4.92
CA THR A 108 -13.52 0.14 3.99
C THR A 108 -13.97 0.44 2.58
N SER A 109 -13.37 1.45 1.95
CA SER A 109 -13.56 1.79 0.53
C SER A 109 -12.51 1.08 -0.32
N GLN A 110 -12.94 0.59 -1.49
CA GLN A 110 -12.09 0.01 -2.52
C GLN A 110 -11.93 0.98 -3.67
N ILE A 111 -10.68 1.24 -4.08
CA ILE A 111 -10.35 2.07 -5.24
C ILE A 111 -9.50 1.27 -6.21
N LEU A 112 -9.98 1.08 -7.44
CA LEU A 112 -9.21 0.40 -8.48
C LEU A 112 -8.11 1.32 -8.98
N MET A 113 -6.87 0.85 -8.91
CA MET A 113 -5.68 1.57 -9.36
C MET A 113 -4.78 0.65 -10.17
N PRO A 114 -3.84 1.20 -10.98
CA PRO A 114 -2.95 0.38 -11.78
C PRO A 114 -2.22 -0.69 -10.97
N GLU A 115 -2.16 -1.91 -11.51
CA GLU A 115 -1.42 -3.02 -10.92
C GLU A 115 0.09 -2.73 -10.88
N ASN A 116 0.76 -3.14 -9.82
CA ASN A 116 2.20 -2.98 -9.64
C ASN A 116 2.91 -4.22 -9.08
N TYR A 117 2.16 -5.29 -8.80
CA TYR A 117 2.73 -6.52 -8.23
C TYR A 117 3.33 -7.42 -9.31
N ILE A 118 4.39 -6.92 -9.97
CA ILE A 118 5.03 -7.54 -11.12
C ILE A 118 5.71 -8.88 -10.82
N ALA A 119 5.86 -9.26 -9.56
CA ALA A 119 6.28 -10.60 -9.17
C ALA A 119 5.26 -11.69 -9.58
N MET A 120 3.99 -11.32 -9.86
CA MET A 120 2.93 -12.25 -10.28
C MET A 120 2.16 -11.76 -11.50
N PHE A 121 1.83 -10.46 -11.58
CA PHE A 121 0.97 -9.88 -12.60
C PHE A 121 1.76 -8.97 -13.54
N ASP A 122 1.12 -8.53 -14.62
CA ASP A 122 1.69 -7.52 -15.50
C ASP A 122 1.22 -6.13 -15.04
N ALA A 123 2.14 -5.17 -15.02
CA ALA A 123 1.78 -3.79 -14.81
C ALA A 123 1.36 -3.15 -16.14
N PRO A 124 0.35 -2.26 -16.14
CA PRO A 124 -0.08 -1.58 -17.35
C PRO A 124 0.99 -0.61 -17.87
N GLN A 125 0.97 -0.36 -19.17
CA GLN A 125 1.75 0.71 -19.77
C GLN A 125 1.22 2.08 -19.34
N ALA A 126 2.04 3.13 -19.46
CA ALA A 126 1.73 4.46 -18.94
C ALA A 126 0.39 5.03 -19.43
N GLU A 127 0.01 4.81 -20.68
CA GLU A 127 -1.28 5.30 -21.22
C GLU A 127 -2.47 4.58 -20.59
N GLU A 128 -2.41 3.26 -20.49
CA GLU A 128 -3.43 2.45 -19.84
C GLU A 128 -3.53 2.79 -18.33
N ALA A 129 -2.39 2.96 -17.67
CA ALA A 129 -2.36 3.37 -16.27
C ALA A 129 -3.04 4.73 -16.06
N ARG A 130 -2.84 5.72 -16.95
CA ARG A 130 -3.55 7.00 -16.88
C ARG A 130 -5.07 6.83 -17.03
N LYS A 131 -5.53 5.93 -17.91
CA LYS A 131 -6.96 5.64 -18.07
C LYS A 131 -7.55 5.03 -16.80
N ILE A 132 -6.83 4.06 -16.18
CA ILE A 132 -7.26 3.45 -14.91
C ILE A 132 -7.37 4.51 -13.82
N VAL A 133 -6.34 5.37 -13.65
CA VAL A 133 -6.37 6.45 -12.65
C VAL A 133 -7.55 7.40 -12.91
N LYS A 134 -7.77 7.81 -14.15
CA LYS A 134 -8.90 8.67 -14.51
C LYS A 134 -10.26 8.02 -14.17
N ASN A 135 -10.39 6.73 -14.39
CA ASN A 135 -11.60 5.97 -14.07
C ASN A 135 -11.79 5.80 -12.55
N ALA A 136 -10.74 5.91 -11.74
CA ALA A 136 -10.82 5.86 -10.28
C ALA A 136 -11.32 7.19 -9.66
N GLU A 137 -11.24 8.32 -10.37
CA GLU A 137 -11.58 9.65 -9.85
C GLU A 137 -13.00 9.72 -9.26
N PRO A 138 -14.08 9.23 -9.93
CA PRO A 138 -15.41 9.26 -9.34
C PRO A 138 -15.48 8.55 -7.98
N THR A 139 -14.86 7.36 -7.87
CA THR A 139 -14.84 6.61 -6.61
C THR A 139 -14.03 7.34 -5.52
N ILE A 140 -12.96 8.04 -5.89
CA ILE A 140 -12.19 8.88 -4.96
C ILE A 140 -13.07 10.02 -4.45
N VAL A 141 -13.81 10.71 -5.33
CA VAL A 141 -14.73 11.81 -4.97
C VAL A 141 -15.82 11.32 -4.02
N ASP A 142 -16.48 10.19 -4.33
CA ASP A 142 -17.52 9.60 -3.47
C ASP A 142 -16.95 9.19 -2.09
N THR A 143 -15.74 8.62 -2.07
CA THR A 143 -15.01 8.27 -0.84
C THR A 143 -14.79 9.52 0.03
N ILE A 144 -14.32 10.60 -0.58
CA ILE A 144 -14.10 11.90 0.11
C ILE A 144 -15.41 12.47 0.63
N ALA A 145 -16.48 12.43 -0.16
CA ALA A 145 -17.79 12.94 0.25
C ALA A 145 -18.32 12.20 1.49
N CYS A 146 -18.21 10.87 1.55
CA CYS A 146 -18.59 10.09 2.74
C CYS A 146 -17.77 10.50 3.98
N ILE A 147 -16.44 10.70 3.82
CA ILE A 147 -15.58 11.12 4.94
C ILE A 147 -15.95 12.52 5.42
N LYS A 148 -16.16 13.49 4.51
CA LYS A 148 -16.58 14.85 4.83
C LYS A 148 -17.92 14.88 5.59
N ALA A 149 -18.85 14.03 5.19
CA ALA A 149 -20.16 13.89 5.86
C ALA A 149 -20.08 13.06 7.15
N GLU A 150 -18.91 12.59 7.55
CA GLU A 150 -18.70 11.66 8.68
C GLU A 150 -19.58 10.41 8.62
N GLN A 151 -19.89 9.94 7.41
CA GLN A 151 -20.69 8.76 7.17
C GLN A 151 -19.84 7.50 7.00
N PRO A 152 -20.36 6.34 7.41
CA PRO A 152 -19.69 5.08 7.13
C PRO A 152 -19.70 4.79 5.62
N PHE A 153 -18.63 4.15 5.13
CA PHE A 153 -18.64 3.63 3.76
C PHE A 153 -19.68 2.51 3.61
N PRO A 154 -20.26 2.35 2.43
CA PRO A 154 -21.13 1.21 2.12
C PRO A 154 -20.42 -0.11 2.43
N VAL A 155 -21.17 -1.07 2.98
CA VAL A 155 -20.61 -2.39 3.29
C VAL A 155 -20.33 -3.12 1.98
N PRO A 156 -19.07 -3.54 1.73
CA PRO A 156 -18.74 -4.30 0.52
C PRO A 156 -19.49 -5.63 0.48
N ARG A 157 -19.94 -6.02 -0.71
CA ARG A 157 -20.49 -7.36 -0.91
C ARG A 157 -19.35 -8.37 -0.83
N ASN A 158 -19.47 -9.35 0.07
CA ASN A 158 -18.49 -10.40 0.26
C ASN A 158 -19.12 -11.76 -0.05
N ASN A 159 -18.47 -12.54 -0.89
CA ASN A 159 -18.82 -13.91 -1.21
C ASN A 159 -17.93 -14.92 -0.46
N LEU A 160 -18.14 -16.22 -0.69
CA LEU A 160 -17.34 -17.27 -0.07
C LEU A 160 -15.88 -17.26 -0.55
N TYR A 161 -15.65 -16.91 -1.80
CA TYR A 161 -14.32 -16.77 -2.37
C TYR A 161 -13.52 -15.66 -1.64
N ASP A 162 -14.11 -14.47 -1.45
CA ASP A 162 -13.48 -13.35 -0.71
C ASP A 162 -13.08 -13.76 0.72
N ARG A 163 -13.96 -14.52 1.38
CA ARG A 163 -13.69 -15.04 2.74
C ARG A 163 -12.55 -16.05 2.75
N PHE A 164 -12.50 -16.92 1.74
CA PHE A 164 -11.44 -17.90 1.60
C PHE A 164 -10.11 -17.25 1.29
N MET A 165 -10.05 -16.32 0.33
CA MET A 165 -8.83 -15.63 -0.08
C MET A 165 -8.26 -14.74 1.03
N SER A 166 -9.10 -13.93 1.67
CA SER A 166 -8.67 -13.09 2.80
C SER A 166 -8.40 -13.89 4.07
N GLY A 167 -9.02 -15.07 4.23
CA GLY A 167 -8.88 -15.95 5.39
C GLY A 167 -7.64 -16.84 5.31
N PRO A 168 -7.82 -18.15 4.97
CA PRO A 168 -6.73 -19.13 5.00
C PRO A 168 -5.66 -18.88 3.93
N VAL A 169 -6.01 -18.34 2.77
CA VAL A 169 -5.02 -18.08 1.69
C VAL A 169 -4.03 -17.00 2.07
N ASN A 170 -4.46 -15.93 2.74
CA ASN A 170 -3.55 -14.83 3.11
C ASN A 170 -2.32 -15.29 3.92
N PRO A 171 -2.42 -16.02 5.03
CA PRO A 171 -1.24 -16.47 5.76
C PRO A 171 -0.35 -17.43 4.96
N ILE A 172 -0.95 -18.32 4.15
CA ILE A 172 -0.23 -19.24 3.27
C ILE A 172 0.55 -18.44 2.22
N PHE A 173 -0.09 -17.44 1.60
CA PHE A 173 0.58 -16.56 0.63
C PHE A 173 1.81 -15.87 1.22
N TYR A 174 1.69 -15.28 2.41
CA TYR A 174 2.82 -14.66 3.09
C TYR A 174 3.93 -15.64 3.43
N GLN A 175 3.59 -16.85 3.85
CA GLN A 175 4.57 -17.87 4.23
C GLN A 175 5.38 -18.39 3.03
N PHE A 176 4.76 -18.58 1.88
CA PHE A 176 5.38 -19.27 0.75
C PHE A 176 5.81 -18.32 -0.39
N PHE A 177 5.11 -17.20 -0.58
CA PHE A 177 5.33 -16.33 -1.74
C PHE A 177 6.03 -15.01 -1.41
N VAL A 178 5.83 -14.44 -0.20
CA VAL A 178 6.43 -13.16 0.17
C VAL A 178 7.86 -13.39 0.66
N LYS A 179 8.80 -13.54 -0.28
CA LYS A 179 10.23 -13.77 -0.01
C LYS A 179 11.11 -12.89 -0.88
N ALA A 180 12.21 -12.40 -0.29
CA ALA A 180 13.18 -11.59 -1.04
C ALA A 180 14.15 -12.40 -1.89
N THR A 181 14.25 -13.71 -1.70
CA THR A 181 15.29 -14.56 -2.27
C THR A 181 15.35 -14.60 -3.81
N ALA A 182 14.25 -14.20 -4.48
CA ALA A 182 14.23 -14.12 -5.92
C ALA A 182 14.61 -12.74 -6.48
N PHE A 183 14.78 -11.71 -5.63
CA PHE A 183 15.29 -10.41 -6.10
C PHE A 183 16.76 -10.53 -6.46
N GLN A 184 17.11 -10.02 -7.61
CA GLN A 184 18.46 -9.98 -8.15
C GLN A 184 18.66 -8.71 -8.99
N THR A 185 19.91 -8.36 -9.24
CA THR A 185 20.27 -7.28 -10.16
C THR A 185 21.12 -7.79 -11.29
N ASP A 186 21.00 -7.18 -12.44
CA ASP A 186 21.89 -7.34 -13.58
C ASP A 186 23.04 -6.31 -13.59
N ASP A 187 23.81 -6.27 -14.68
CA ASP A 187 24.98 -5.40 -14.82
C ASP A 187 24.62 -3.94 -15.12
N THR A 188 23.35 -3.62 -15.41
CA THR A 188 22.88 -2.24 -15.61
C THR A 188 22.71 -1.49 -14.30
N CYS A 189 22.86 -2.16 -13.15
CA CYS A 189 22.80 -1.54 -11.84
C CYS A 189 23.95 -0.55 -11.62
N ILE A 190 23.62 0.72 -11.45
CA ILE A 190 24.56 1.84 -11.21
C ILE A 190 24.88 2.09 -9.74
N GLY A 191 24.41 1.28 -8.81
CA GLY A 191 24.69 1.43 -7.37
C GLY A 191 24.08 2.68 -6.71
N CYS A 192 23.05 3.29 -7.28
CA CYS A 192 22.50 4.59 -6.84
C CYS A 192 21.81 4.55 -5.46
N GLY A 193 21.55 3.38 -4.87
CA GLY A 193 20.91 3.24 -3.55
C GLY A 193 19.42 3.57 -3.49
N GLN A 194 18.75 3.86 -4.61
CA GLN A 194 17.32 4.18 -4.61
C GLN A 194 16.46 3.05 -4.02
N CYS A 195 16.81 1.79 -4.27
CA CYS A 195 16.15 0.62 -3.70
C CYS A 195 16.29 0.55 -2.17
N VAL A 196 17.45 0.91 -1.62
CA VAL A 196 17.68 1.01 -0.17
C VAL A 196 16.83 2.13 0.43
N LYS A 197 16.82 3.30 -0.21
CA LYS A 197 16.05 4.47 0.22
C LYS A 197 14.56 4.16 0.27
N ASN A 198 14.02 3.48 -0.74
CA ASN A 198 12.60 3.19 -0.87
C ASN A 198 12.13 1.98 -0.04
N CYS A 199 13.03 1.18 0.54
CA CYS A 199 12.64 0.01 1.31
C CYS A 199 12.07 0.41 2.69
N PRO A 200 10.76 0.20 2.95
CA PRO A 200 10.15 0.60 4.23
C PRO A 200 10.59 -0.29 5.40
N LYS A 201 11.24 -1.43 5.13
CA LYS A 201 11.72 -2.38 6.15
C LYS A 201 13.24 -2.32 6.36
N ASN A 202 13.97 -1.39 5.72
CA ASN A 202 15.44 -1.40 5.71
C ASN A 202 16.02 -2.77 5.32
N ASN A 203 15.33 -3.51 4.45
CA ASN A 203 15.66 -4.89 4.10
C ASN A 203 16.68 -4.98 2.96
N ILE A 204 17.25 -3.86 2.53
CA ILE A 204 18.20 -3.81 1.42
C ILE A 204 19.43 -3.01 1.88
N VAL A 205 20.61 -3.58 1.66
CA VAL A 205 21.91 -2.91 1.85
C VAL A 205 22.69 -2.92 0.53
N LEU A 206 23.66 -2.01 0.36
CA LEU A 206 24.58 -2.07 -0.75
C LEU A 206 25.87 -2.77 -0.31
N GLU A 207 26.26 -3.81 -1.02
CA GLU A 207 27.55 -4.49 -0.89
C GLU A 207 28.27 -4.40 -2.24
N ASN A 208 29.47 -3.85 -2.26
CA ASN A 208 30.24 -3.60 -3.50
C ASN A 208 29.43 -2.87 -4.59
N GLY A 209 28.58 -1.91 -4.17
CA GLY A 209 27.75 -1.12 -5.09
C GLY A 209 26.50 -1.86 -5.63
N LYS A 210 26.24 -3.09 -5.22
CA LYS A 210 25.06 -3.87 -5.62
C LYS A 210 24.12 -4.08 -4.44
N PRO A 211 22.79 -4.06 -4.62
CA PRO A 211 21.84 -4.30 -3.55
C PRO A 211 21.75 -5.78 -3.16
N ILE A 212 21.75 -6.02 -1.86
CA ILE A 212 21.53 -7.32 -1.24
C ILE A 212 20.26 -7.24 -0.40
N TRP A 213 19.37 -8.20 -0.58
CA TRP A 213 18.09 -8.26 0.14
C TRP A 213 18.18 -9.20 1.35
N GLY A 214 17.72 -8.73 2.50
CA GLY A 214 17.52 -9.54 3.69
C GLY A 214 16.19 -10.34 3.63
N ASN A 215 15.77 -10.84 4.80
CA ASN A 215 14.62 -11.74 4.94
C ASN A 215 13.31 -11.07 5.40
N GLN A 216 13.27 -9.73 5.53
CA GLN A 216 12.11 -8.98 6.02
C GLN A 216 11.31 -8.30 4.91
N CYS A 217 11.35 -8.84 3.70
CA CYS A 217 10.63 -8.27 2.57
C CYS A 217 9.10 -8.34 2.78
N THR A 218 8.41 -7.28 2.36
CA THR A 218 6.94 -7.20 2.35
C THR A 218 6.34 -7.21 0.95
N HIS A 219 7.15 -7.43 -0.09
CA HIS A 219 6.75 -7.42 -1.50
C HIS A 219 6.03 -6.14 -1.93
N CYS A 220 6.45 -4.98 -1.43
CA CYS A 220 5.85 -3.69 -1.81
C CYS A 220 6.23 -3.22 -3.23
N MET A 221 7.11 -3.93 -3.90
CA MET A 221 7.64 -3.64 -5.26
C MET A 221 8.34 -2.28 -5.40
N ALA A 222 8.52 -1.51 -4.34
CA ALA A 222 9.15 -0.19 -4.42
C ALA A 222 10.58 -0.25 -4.99
N CYS A 223 11.39 -1.22 -4.58
CA CYS A 223 12.78 -1.34 -5.06
C CYS A 223 12.86 -1.58 -6.57
N ILE A 224 12.03 -2.48 -7.10
CA ILE A 224 12.05 -2.87 -8.52
C ILE A 224 11.35 -1.82 -9.40
N CYS A 225 10.22 -1.23 -8.95
CA CYS A 225 9.46 -0.28 -9.76
C CYS A 225 10.11 1.12 -9.80
N TYR A 226 10.87 1.51 -8.78
CA TYR A 226 11.60 2.80 -8.76
C TYR A 226 13.07 2.67 -9.18
N CYS A 227 13.51 1.54 -9.70
CA CYS A 227 14.88 1.40 -10.20
C CYS A 227 15.06 2.23 -11.48
N PRO A 228 15.95 3.24 -11.51
CA PRO A 228 16.04 4.14 -12.66
C PRO A 228 16.61 3.47 -13.92
N THR A 229 17.34 2.37 -13.76
CA THR A 229 17.90 1.58 -14.85
C THR A 229 17.16 0.26 -15.07
N GLU A 230 16.05 0.04 -14.33
CA GLU A 230 15.29 -1.21 -14.35
C GLU A 230 16.12 -2.48 -14.07
N ALA A 231 17.29 -2.32 -13.44
CA ALA A 231 18.28 -3.39 -13.20
C ALA A 231 17.81 -4.46 -12.20
N ILE A 232 16.69 -4.26 -11.52
CA ILE A 232 16.21 -5.21 -10.49
C ILE A 232 15.17 -6.13 -11.09
N GLU A 233 15.35 -7.43 -10.90
CA GLU A 233 14.43 -8.48 -11.32
C GLU A 233 13.96 -9.34 -10.14
N TYR A 234 12.76 -9.92 -10.26
CA TYR A 234 12.26 -10.96 -9.36
C TYR A 234 12.33 -12.33 -10.05
N GLY A 235 13.51 -12.90 -10.09
CA GLY A 235 13.85 -14.08 -10.87
C GLY A 235 13.52 -13.87 -12.34
N LYS A 236 12.89 -14.87 -12.97
CA LYS A 236 12.43 -14.77 -14.37
C LYS A 236 11.03 -14.16 -14.51
N LYS A 237 10.33 -13.91 -13.38
CA LYS A 237 8.90 -13.54 -13.40
C LYS A 237 8.65 -12.09 -13.79
N SER A 238 9.62 -11.22 -13.63
CA SER A 238 9.48 -9.78 -13.90
C SER A 238 10.22 -9.33 -15.16
N ILE A 239 10.97 -10.22 -15.82
CA ILE A 239 11.70 -9.91 -17.05
C ILE A 239 10.72 -9.45 -18.14
N GLY A 240 11.00 -8.28 -18.73
CA GLY A 240 10.20 -7.68 -19.80
C GLY A 240 8.88 -7.07 -19.35
N LYS A 241 8.55 -7.11 -18.07
CA LYS A 241 7.35 -6.44 -17.54
C LYS A 241 7.58 -4.95 -17.32
N SER A 242 6.54 -4.16 -17.51
CA SER A 242 6.53 -2.73 -17.22
C SER A 242 6.83 -2.44 -15.75
N ARG A 243 7.62 -1.38 -15.48
CA ARG A 243 7.95 -0.91 -14.13
C ARG A 243 7.06 0.26 -13.77
N TYR A 244 5.88 -0.03 -13.21
CA TYR A 244 4.92 1.00 -12.89
C TYR A 244 5.16 1.60 -11.49
N HIS A 245 5.28 2.93 -11.44
CA HIS A 245 5.05 3.73 -10.23
C HIS A 245 4.28 5.01 -10.60
N PHE A 246 3.47 5.52 -9.69
CA PHE A 246 2.51 6.58 -10.00
C PHE A 246 3.18 7.86 -10.54
N GLU A 247 4.31 8.26 -9.98
CA GLU A 247 4.97 9.52 -10.30
C GLU A 247 5.45 9.60 -11.77
N GLN A 248 5.70 8.47 -12.43
CA GLN A 248 6.06 8.44 -13.85
C GLN A 248 4.92 8.88 -14.78
N LEU A 249 3.67 8.82 -14.32
CA LEU A 249 2.52 9.24 -15.12
C LEU A 249 2.48 10.76 -15.34
N LYS A 250 3.19 11.53 -14.52
CA LYS A 250 3.22 13.02 -14.56
C LYS A 250 1.80 13.62 -14.61
N MET A 251 0.86 13.01 -13.91
CA MET A 251 -0.49 13.54 -13.76
C MET A 251 -0.44 14.78 -12.87
N LYS A 252 -1.14 15.84 -13.32
CA LYS A 252 -1.29 17.09 -12.57
C LYS A 252 -2.40 16.98 -11.54
#